data_1d2bbfc57c50f33c57f6194e5dbfbcba
#
_entry.id   1d2bbfc57c50f33c57f6194e5dbfbcba
#
_cell.length_a   1.000
_cell.length_b   1.000
_cell.length_c   1.000
_cell.angle_alpha   90.00
_cell.angle_beta   90.00
_cell.angle_gamma   90.00
#
_symmetry.space_group_name_H-M   'P 1'
#
loop_
_entity.id
_entity.type
_entity.pdbx_description
1 polymer ?
#
loop_
_entity_poly.entity_id
_entity_poly.type
_entity_poly.pdbx_seq_one_letter_code
_entity_poly.pdbx_strand_id
1 'polypeptide(L)'
;NHTTNASNTGFERTMPGYFYRMRPDGTYFDGSGCGNETASEQAMFRKFMIESLEWWMKEYHIDGFRFDLMAIHDLDTMNEISERLHAIDPDVVIYGEGWAASAPALPEDKIALKLNTHLMDKVGAFSDNIRDAIRGPLGCENAGFMDGVEGNKANVEFGIAGGVEHPQVSVPFWTNNPLQHVSYVSCHDDHCLRDRLEEATEASEQERLAMVKLAQTAVY
;
A
#
# COMPACT_ATOMS: atom_id res chain seq x y z
N ASN A 1 0.07 -14.52 2.42
CA ASN A 1 1.07 -14.32 1.36
C ASN A 1 2.50 -14.57 1.84
N HIS A 2 2.90 -14.11 3.02
CA HIS A 2 4.28 -14.17 3.53
C HIS A 2 4.67 -15.56 4.07
N THR A 3 4.36 -16.61 3.33
CA THR A 3 4.85 -17.96 3.61
C THR A 3 5.73 -18.43 2.45
N THR A 4 6.95 -18.86 2.75
CA THR A 4 7.89 -19.39 1.73
C THR A 4 7.59 -20.82 1.31
N ASN A 5 6.63 -21.47 1.95
CA ASN A 5 6.24 -22.85 1.67
C ASN A 5 4.71 -23.01 1.68
N ALA A 6 4.07 -22.46 0.65
CA ALA A 6 2.62 -22.52 0.47
C ALA A 6 2.09 -23.96 0.50
N SER A 7 2.78 -24.92 -0.12
CA SER A 7 2.38 -26.33 -0.17
C SER A 7 2.27 -26.99 1.21
N ASN A 8 2.86 -26.40 2.23
CA ASN A 8 2.86 -26.92 3.60
C ASN A 8 1.88 -26.22 4.54
N THR A 9 1.09 -25.27 4.03
CA THR A 9 0.08 -24.55 4.82
C THR A 9 -1.15 -25.43 5.08
N GLY A 10 -1.90 -25.07 6.12
CA GLY A 10 -3.21 -25.69 6.38
C GLY A 10 -4.18 -25.50 5.21
N PHE A 11 -4.12 -24.36 4.53
CA PHE A 11 -4.94 -24.08 3.36
C PHE A 11 -4.70 -25.06 2.22
N GLU A 12 -3.45 -25.20 1.79
CA GLU A 12 -3.11 -26.08 0.67
C GLU A 12 -3.33 -27.55 1.00
N ARG A 13 -3.10 -27.96 2.25
CA ARG A 13 -3.38 -29.34 2.70
C ARG A 13 -4.86 -29.66 2.76
N THR A 14 -5.71 -28.66 3.03
CA THR A 14 -7.17 -28.83 3.11
C THR A 14 -7.80 -28.91 1.73
N MET A 15 -7.39 -28.02 0.84
CA MET A 15 -7.92 -27.95 -0.53
C MET A 15 -6.83 -27.49 -1.50
N PRO A 16 -6.06 -28.42 -2.05
CA PRO A 16 -4.96 -28.10 -2.94
C PRO A 16 -5.41 -27.28 -4.15
N GLY A 17 -4.65 -26.21 -4.46
CA GLY A 17 -4.89 -25.35 -5.63
C GLY A 17 -6.09 -24.41 -5.52
N TYR A 18 -6.72 -24.28 -4.33
CA TYR A 18 -7.87 -23.39 -4.15
C TYR A 18 -7.49 -22.04 -3.54
N PHE A 19 -6.68 -22.05 -2.50
CA PHE A 19 -6.37 -20.84 -1.72
C PHE A 19 -5.20 -20.03 -2.26
N TYR A 20 -4.43 -20.62 -3.15
CA TYR A 20 -3.30 -19.98 -3.83
C TYR A 20 -3.49 -20.03 -5.33
N ARG A 21 -3.10 -18.96 -6.03
CA ARG A 21 -3.14 -18.95 -7.49
C ARG A 21 -2.02 -19.80 -8.07
N MET A 22 -2.38 -20.72 -8.93
CA MET A 22 -1.45 -21.68 -9.53
C MET A 22 -1.42 -21.57 -11.05
N ARG A 23 -0.25 -21.83 -11.61
CA ARG A 23 -0.07 -21.97 -13.06
C ARG A 23 -0.51 -23.36 -13.52
N PRO A 24 -0.77 -23.57 -14.82
CA PRO A 24 -1.16 -24.86 -15.35
C PRO A 24 -0.15 -25.98 -15.12
N ASP A 25 1.12 -25.64 -14.91
CA ASP A 25 2.20 -26.60 -14.60
C ASP A 25 2.26 -27.00 -13.09
N GLY A 26 1.35 -26.47 -12.28
CA GLY A 26 1.30 -26.75 -10.84
C GLY A 26 2.22 -25.88 -9.99
N THR A 27 2.91 -24.90 -10.56
CA THR A 27 3.68 -23.90 -9.79
C THR A 27 2.79 -22.75 -9.32
N TYR A 28 3.17 -22.11 -8.22
CA TYR A 28 2.45 -20.94 -7.72
C TYR A 28 2.80 -19.68 -8.53
N PHE A 29 1.82 -18.78 -8.70
CA PHE A 29 2.12 -17.39 -8.99
C PHE A 29 2.80 -16.75 -7.78
N ASP A 30 3.56 -15.68 -7.99
CA ASP A 30 4.38 -15.08 -6.95
C ASP A 30 4.31 -13.56 -6.91
N GLY A 31 3.11 -13.01 -6.90
CA GLY A 31 2.91 -11.57 -6.70
C GLY A 31 3.43 -11.07 -5.36
N SER A 32 3.59 -11.95 -4.39
CA SER A 32 4.14 -11.59 -3.07
C SER A 32 5.67 -11.50 -3.00
N GLY A 33 6.39 -12.07 -3.97
CA GLY A 33 7.84 -12.22 -3.86
C GLY A 33 8.29 -13.25 -2.81
N CYS A 34 7.35 -13.99 -2.19
CA CYS A 34 7.62 -15.01 -1.17
C CYS A 34 7.37 -16.44 -1.67
N GLY A 35 7.22 -16.62 -2.99
CA GLY A 35 7.00 -17.92 -3.62
C GLY A 35 5.54 -18.33 -3.72
N ASN A 36 4.60 -17.43 -3.50
CA ASN A 36 3.17 -17.70 -3.62
C ASN A 36 2.33 -16.44 -3.82
N GLU A 37 1.05 -16.64 -4.13
CA GLU A 37 0.06 -15.58 -4.23
C GLU A 37 -1.30 -16.13 -3.80
N THR A 38 -1.93 -15.48 -2.81
CA THR A 38 -3.24 -15.93 -2.31
C THR A 38 -4.36 -15.54 -3.26
N ALA A 39 -5.35 -16.43 -3.42
CA ALA A 39 -6.49 -16.27 -4.31
C ALA A 39 -7.67 -15.63 -3.57
N SER A 40 -7.64 -14.31 -3.40
CA SER A 40 -8.67 -13.56 -2.65
C SER A 40 -10.05 -13.63 -3.32
N GLU A 41 -10.13 -13.81 -4.62
CA GLU A 41 -11.36 -14.00 -5.39
C GLU A 41 -12.08 -15.31 -5.07
N GLN A 42 -11.40 -16.28 -4.44
CA GLN A 42 -12.02 -17.53 -4.04
C GLN A 42 -12.92 -17.33 -2.81
N ALA A 43 -14.18 -17.75 -2.91
CA ALA A 43 -15.21 -17.46 -1.93
C ALA A 43 -14.84 -17.83 -0.48
N MET A 44 -14.19 -18.98 -0.27
CA MET A 44 -13.81 -19.42 1.08
C MET A 44 -12.57 -18.67 1.60
N PHE A 45 -11.66 -18.21 0.72
CA PHE A 45 -10.55 -17.39 1.18
C PHE A 45 -11.00 -15.96 1.49
N ARG A 46 -11.85 -15.37 0.65
CA ARG A 46 -12.52 -14.09 0.94
C ARG A 46 -13.27 -14.13 2.28
N LYS A 47 -14.06 -15.17 2.48
CA LYS A 47 -14.77 -15.40 3.76
C LYS A 47 -13.78 -15.43 4.94
N PHE A 48 -12.69 -16.17 4.81
CA PHE A 48 -11.67 -16.25 5.85
C PHE A 48 -11.06 -14.88 6.16
N MET A 49 -10.72 -14.09 5.12
CA MET A 49 -10.20 -12.73 5.31
C MET A 49 -11.20 -11.86 6.08
N ILE A 50 -12.44 -11.79 5.62
CA ILE A 50 -13.48 -10.94 6.23
C ILE A 50 -13.76 -11.37 7.68
N GLU A 51 -14.03 -12.64 7.94
CA GLU A 51 -14.33 -13.13 9.28
C GLU A 51 -13.14 -12.95 10.25
N SER A 52 -11.92 -13.07 9.77
CA SER A 52 -10.72 -12.80 10.56
C SER A 52 -10.67 -11.32 10.99
N LEU A 53 -10.89 -10.39 10.06
CA LEU A 53 -10.88 -8.95 10.34
C LEU A 53 -12.02 -8.56 11.30
N GLU A 54 -13.24 -9.05 11.04
CA GLU A 54 -14.39 -8.85 11.94
C GLU A 54 -14.10 -9.36 13.36
N TRP A 55 -13.43 -10.50 13.48
CA TRP A 55 -13.05 -11.07 14.77
C TRP A 55 -12.06 -10.19 15.53
N TRP A 56 -11.05 -9.67 14.83
CA TRP A 56 -10.09 -8.74 15.43
C TRP A 56 -10.76 -7.45 15.92
N MET A 57 -11.73 -6.91 15.18
CA MET A 57 -12.50 -5.74 15.62
C MET A 57 -13.33 -6.05 16.86
N LYS A 58 -14.06 -7.18 16.86
CA LYS A 58 -15.01 -7.51 17.93
C LYS A 58 -14.31 -7.93 19.23
N GLU A 59 -13.25 -8.73 19.14
CA GLU A 59 -12.60 -9.32 20.31
C GLU A 59 -11.44 -8.48 20.85
N TYR A 60 -10.74 -7.74 19.97
CA TYR A 60 -9.57 -6.96 20.34
C TYR A 60 -9.74 -5.46 20.15
N HIS A 61 -10.91 -5.03 19.68
CA HIS A 61 -11.22 -3.60 19.49
C HIS A 61 -10.18 -2.90 18.58
N ILE A 62 -9.80 -3.55 17.48
CA ILE A 62 -8.90 -2.98 16.49
C ILE A 62 -9.67 -1.95 15.67
N ASP A 63 -9.12 -0.73 15.54
CA ASP A 63 -9.74 0.42 14.89
C ASP A 63 -9.32 0.58 13.42
N GLY A 64 -8.45 -0.29 12.91
CA GLY A 64 -8.04 -0.24 11.50
C GLY A 64 -7.09 -1.34 11.07
N PHE A 65 -6.93 -1.48 9.75
CA PHE A 65 -6.12 -2.53 9.14
C PHE A 65 -5.26 -1.98 8.00
N ARG A 66 -4.00 -2.39 8.00
CA ARG A 66 -3.07 -2.15 6.91
C ARG A 66 -2.83 -3.45 6.15
N PHE A 67 -3.07 -3.44 4.84
CA PHE A 67 -2.83 -4.58 3.97
C PHE A 67 -1.44 -4.48 3.34
N ASP A 68 -0.62 -5.44 3.65
CA ASP A 68 0.67 -5.65 3.02
C ASP A 68 0.48 -6.19 1.61
N LEU A 69 1.17 -5.61 0.61
CA LEU A 69 1.03 -5.98 -0.80
C LEU A 69 -0.45 -6.06 -1.23
N MET A 70 -1.23 -5.04 -0.93
CA MET A 70 -2.68 -5.01 -1.15
C MET A 70 -3.07 -5.31 -2.61
N ALA A 71 -2.21 -4.96 -3.57
CA ALA A 71 -2.45 -5.22 -4.98
C ALA A 71 -2.43 -6.71 -5.38
N ILE A 72 -2.15 -7.64 -4.47
CA ILE A 72 -2.38 -9.06 -4.69
C ILE A 72 -3.87 -9.40 -4.62
N HIS A 73 -4.66 -8.62 -3.86
CA HIS A 73 -6.08 -8.87 -3.67
C HIS A 73 -6.92 -8.24 -4.80
N ASP A 74 -8.01 -8.90 -5.13
CA ASP A 74 -8.98 -8.40 -6.10
C ASP A 74 -9.84 -7.27 -5.52
N LEU A 75 -10.33 -6.37 -6.39
CA LEU A 75 -11.13 -5.21 -6.01
C LEU A 75 -12.43 -5.59 -5.30
N ASP A 76 -13.09 -6.66 -5.75
CA ASP A 76 -14.36 -7.08 -5.15
C ASP A 76 -14.17 -7.51 -3.70
N THR A 77 -13.07 -8.23 -3.41
CA THR A 77 -12.72 -8.63 -2.04
C THR A 77 -12.43 -7.41 -1.17
N MET A 78 -11.67 -6.43 -1.65
CA MET A 78 -11.36 -5.23 -0.87
C MET A 78 -12.60 -4.39 -0.62
N ASN A 79 -13.50 -4.27 -1.60
CA ASN A 79 -14.77 -3.56 -1.43
C ASN A 79 -15.71 -4.29 -0.44
N GLU A 80 -15.80 -5.62 -0.51
CA GLU A 80 -16.60 -6.39 0.45
C GLU A 80 -16.04 -6.30 1.88
N ILE A 81 -14.72 -6.34 2.05
CA ILE A 81 -14.07 -6.08 3.34
C ILE A 81 -14.45 -4.70 3.86
N SER A 82 -14.35 -3.67 3.04
CA SER A 82 -14.70 -2.31 3.43
C SER A 82 -16.17 -2.19 3.87
N GLU A 83 -17.08 -2.71 3.07
CA GLU A 83 -18.53 -2.71 3.39
C GLU A 83 -18.80 -3.38 4.75
N ARG A 84 -18.24 -4.57 4.94
CA ARG A 84 -18.48 -5.39 6.13
C ARG A 84 -17.89 -4.76 7.41
N LEU A 85 -16.69 -4.21 7.33
CA LEU A 85 -16.03 -3.61 8.49
C LEU A 85 -16.66 -2.26 8.87
N HIS A 86 -17.00 -1.42 7.89
CA HIS A 86 -17.72 -0.16 8.14
C HIS A 86 -19.17 -0.36 8.62
N ALA A 87 -19.77 -1.53 8.41
CA ALA A 87 -21.04 -1.88 9.04
C ALA A 87 -20.91 -2.18 10.54
N ILE A 88 -19.71 -2.53 11.03
CA ILE A 88 -19.41 -2.74 12.45
C ILE A 88 -18.99 -1.40 13.09
N ASP A 89 -18.06 -0.70 12.48
CA ASP A 89 -17.59 0.60 12.90
C ASP A 89 -17.43 1.54 11.67
N PRO A 90 -18.23 2.60 11.55
CA PRO A 90 -18.16 3.51 10.41
C PRO A 90 -16.83 4.30 10.31
N ASP A 91 -16.05 4.35 11.38
CA ASP A 91 -14.79 5.08 11.48
C ASP A 91 -13.56 4.17 11.32
N VAL A 92 -13.74 2.85 11.07
CA VAL A 92 -12.62 1.93 10.86
C VAL A 92 -11.74 2.37 9.71
N VAL A 93 -10.42 2.36 9.92
CA VAL A 93 -9.44 2.77 8.92
C VAL A 93 -8.93 1.56 8.13
N ILE A 94 -9.10 1.59 6.81
CA ILE A 94 -8.62 0.53 5.92
C ILE A 94 -7.71 1.13 4.86
N TYR A 95 -6.48 0.64 4.77
CA TYR A 95 -5.53 1.08 3.75
C TYR A 95 -4.46 0.00 3.49
N GLY A 96 -3.65 0.19 2.47
CA GLY A 96 -2.58 -0.76 2.20
C GLY A 96 -1.58 -0.30 1.16
N GLU A 97 -0.68 -1.20 0.82
CA GLU A 97 0.28 -1.00 -0.26
C GLU A 97 -0.39 -1.29 -1.60
N GLY A 98 -0.63 -0.24 -2.38
CA GLY A 98 -1.23 -0.34 -3.71
C GLY A 98 -0.30 -0.91 -4.77
N TRP A 99 0.58 -1.83 -4.41
CA TRP A 99 1.52 -2.55 -5.28
C TRP A 99 1.65 -4.02 -4.85
N ALA A 100 2.30 -4.81 -5.69
CA ALA A 100 2.76 -6.17 -5.41
C ALA A 100 4.29 -6.22 -5.57
N ALA A 101 4.94 -7.23 -5.00
CA ALA A 101 6.40 -7.37 -5.09
C ALA A 101 6.86 -7.88 -6.47
N SER A 102 5.99 -8.59 -7.19
CA SER A 102 6.20 -8.99 -8.59
C SER A 102 4.85 -9.02 -9.33
N ALA A 103 4.85 -9.40 -10.61
CA ALA A 103 3.64 -9.40 -11.44
C ALA A 103 2.57 -10.36 -10.87
N PRO A 104 1.40 -9.85 -10.44
CA PRO A 104 0.30 -10.69 -9.98
C PRO A 104 -0.33 -11.53 -11.09
N ALA A 105 -1.06 -12.58 -10.70
CA ALA A 105 -1.77 -13.43 -11.66
C ALA A 105 -3.00 -12.77 -12.29
N LEU A 106 -3.71 -11.94 -11.52
CA LEU A 106 -4.89 -11.24 -12.00
C LEU A 106 -4.52 -10.02 -12.84
N PRO A 107 -5.36 -9.64 -13.81
CA PRO A 107 -5.19 -8.42 -14.60
C PRO A 107 -5.16 -7.17 -13.72
N GLU A 108 -4.39 -6.16 -14.14
CA GLU A 108 -4.21 -4.90 -13.39
C GLU A 108 -5.53 -4.17 -13.10
N ASP A 109 -6.50 -4.23 -13.99
CA ASP A 109 -7.83 -3.62 -13.82
C ASP A 109 -8.74 -4.34 -12.82
N LYS A 110 -8.30 -5.47 -12.27
CA LYS A 110 -9.05 -6.31 -11.32
C LYS A 110 -8.48 -6.33 -9.91
N ILE A 111 -7.33 -5.75 -9.70
CA ILE A 111 -6.59 -5.82 -8.43
C ILE A 111 -6.51 -4.46 -7.74
N ALA A 112 -6.24 -4.49 -6.44
CA ALA A 112 -6.19 -3.29 -5.59
C ALA A 112 -4.87 -2.50 -5.75
N LEU A 113 -4.49 -2.23 -7.02
CA LEU A 113 -3.40 -1.32 -7.35
C LEU A 113 -3.71 0.11 -6.88
N LYS A 114 -2.68 0.87 -6.56
CA LYS A 114 -2.79 2.30 -6.23
C LYS A 114 -3.63 3.07 -7.26
N LEU A 115 -3.41 2.83 -8.55
CA LEU A 115 -4.16 3.48 -9.62
C LEU A 115 -5.65 3.13 -9.65
N ASN A 116 -6.05 2.04 -8.99
CA ASN A 116 -7.43 1.59 -8.87
C ASN A 116 -8.09 2.02 -7.54
N THR A 117 -7.40 2.78 -6.71
CA THR A 117 -7.95 3.21 -5.40
C THR A 117 -9.28 3.93 -5.54
N HIS A 118 -9.48 4.68 -6.63
CA HIS A 118 -10.75 5.33 -6.96
C HIS A 118 -11.93 4.36 -7.19
N LEU A 119 -11.67 3.05 -7.39
CA LEU A 119 -12.66 1.98 -7.54
C LEU A 119 -12.98 1.28 -6.21
N MET A 120 -12.27 1.63 -5.14
CA MET A 120 -12.48 1.06 -3.81
C MET A 120 -13.17 2.08 -2.91
N ASP A 121 -14.26 1.66 -2.26
CA ASP A 121 -14.96 2.53 -1.30
C ASP A 121 -14.23 2.53 0.05
N LYS A 122 -13.83 3.70 0.53
CA LYS A 122 -13.20 3.93 1.84
C LYS A 122 -11.94 3.08 2.10
N VAL A 123 -11.25 2.63 1.06
CA VAL A 123 -9.95 1.97 1.17
C VAL A 123 -8.88 2.91 0.65
N GLY A 124 -7.88 3.18 1.47
CA GLY A 124 -6.75 4.03 1.13
C GLY A 124 -5.54 3.26 0.61
N ALA A 125 -4.63 3.99 -0.02
CA ALA A 125 -3.33 3.45 -0.44
C ALA A 125 -2.19 4.40 -0.07
N PHE A 126 -1.03 3.84 0.22
CA PHE A 126 0.19 4.61 0.42
C PHE A 126 0.59 5.36 -0.85
N SER A 127 0.97 6.62 -0.68
CA SER A 127 1.46 7.48 -1.76
C SER A 127 2.99 7.49 -1.82
N ASP A 128 3.55 6.64 -2.65
CA ASP A 128 4.95 6.72 -3.05
C ASP A 128 5.26 8.00 -3.84
N ASN A 129 4.26 8.61 -4.49
CA ASN A 129 4.41 9.89 -5.20
C ASN A 129 4.97 10.98 -4.28
N ILE A 130 4.33 11.24 -3.13
CA ILE A 130 4.81 12.28 -2.20
C ILE A 130 6.07 11.82 -1.45
N ARG A 131 6.15 10.55 -1.07
CA ARG A 131 7.34 9.99 -0.42
C ARG A 131 8.58 10.21 -1.27
N ASP A 132 8.55 9.76 -2.51
CA ASP A 132 9.69 9.80 -3.41
C ASP A 132 10.01 11.22 -3.87
N ALA A 133 8.99 12.06 -4.05
CA ALA A 133 9.22 13.47 -4.36
C ALA A 133 9.96 14.21 -3.24
N ILE A 134 9.62 13.93 -1.99
CA ILE A 134 10.21 14.61 -0.84
C ILE A 134 11.61 14.08 -0.53
N ARG A 135 11.78 12.76 -0.38
CA ARG A 135 13.03 12.15 0.12
C ARG A 135 13.87 11.42 -0.92
N GLY A 136 13.48 11.46 -2.18
CA GLY A 136 14.04 10.62 -3.24
C GLY A 136 13.51 9.18 -3.21
N PRO A 137 13.40 8.52 -4.39
CA PRO A 137 13.01 7.12 -4.50
C PRO A 137 14.02 6.21 -3.80
N LEU A 138 13.60 4.96 -3.54
CA LEU A 138 14.47 3.91 -3.03
C LEU A 138 15.68 3.70 -3.95
N GLY A 139 16.88 3.61 -3.37
CA GLY A 139 18.14 3.37 -4.11
C GLY A 139 18.67 4.57 -4.90
N CYS A 140 18.07 5.75 -4.81
CA CYS A 140 18.61 6.97 -5.42
C CYS A 140 19.70 7.61 -4.55
N GLU A 141 20.68 8.26 -5.19
CA GLU A 141 21.80 8.93 -4.52
C GLU A 141 21.42 10.26 -3.85
N ASN A 142 20.27 10.83 -4.19
CA ASN A 142 19.82 12.12 -3.69
C ASN A 142 18.53 12.04 -2.86
N ALA A 143 18.27 13.06 -2.03
CA ALA A 143 17.09 13.14 -1.17
C ALA A 143 15.92 13.91 -1.83
N GLY A 144 15.81 13.92 -3.14
CA GLY A 144 14.69 14.52 -3.86
C GLY A 144 14.53 16.02 -3.56
N PHE A 145 13.31 16.45 -3.23
CA PHE A 145 13.02 17.86 -2.92
C PHE A 145 13.85 18.38 -1.73
N MET A 146 14.13 17.51 -0.75
CA MET A 146 14.94 17.87 0.43
C MET A 146 16.36 18.25 0.06
N ASP A 147 16.91 17.68 -1.00
CA ASP A 147 18.26 17.96 -1.53
C ASP A 147 18.24 18.99 -2.68
N GLY A 148 17.14 19.69 -2.87
CA GLY A 148 16.98 20.71 -3.91
C GLY A 148 16.87 20.16 -5.33
N VAL A 149 16.57 18.88 -5.51
CA VAL A 149 16.38 18.27 -6.83
C VAL A 149 15.14 18.84 -7.49
N GLU A 150 15.33 19.43 -8.68
CA GLU A 150 14.25 20.00 -9.47
C GLU A 150 13.29 18.93 -10.01
N GLY A 151 12.05 19.34 -10.36
CA GLY A 151 11.02 18.48 -10.97
C GLY A 151 10.09 17.80 -9.99
N ASN A 152 10.37 17.83 -8.69
CA ASN A 152 9.54 17.17 -7.68
C ASN A 152 8.29 17.94 -7.26
N LYS A 153 8.21 19.24 -7.59
CA LYS A 153 7.14 20.14 -7.17
C LYS A 153 5.74 19.57 -7.42
N ALA A 154 5.47 19.07 -8.63
CA ALA A 154 4.15 18.57 -9.01
C ALA A 154 3.68 17.37 -8.15
N ASN A 155 4.59 16.46 -7.82
CA ASN A 155 4.27 15.31 -6.95
C ASN A 155 4.12 15.72 -5.48
N VAL A 156 4.85 16.72 -5.01
CA VAL A 156 4.64 17.28 -3.66
C VAL A 156 3.28 17.96 -3.58
N GLU A 157 2.92 18.81 -4.55
CA GLU A 157 1.61 19.46 -4.63
C GLU A 157 0.48 18.44 -4.73
N PHE A 158 0.67 17.38 -5.52
CA PHE A 158 -0.27 16.26 -5.66
C PHE A 158 -0.52 15.56 -4.31
N GLY A 159 0.54 15.26 -3.58
CA GLY A 159 0.44 14.64 -2.26
C GLY A 159 -0.26 15.54 -1.24
N ILE A 160 0.07 16.84 -1.21
CA ILE A 160 -0.60 17.82 -0.34
C ILE A 160 -2.10 17.96 -0.69
N ALA A 161 -2.45 17.84 -1.98
CA ALA A 161 -3.85 17.84 -2.43
C ALA A 161 -4.60 16.53 -2.10
N GLY A 162 -3.93 15.52 -1.53
CA GLY A 162 -4.54 14.25 -1.17
C GLY A 162 -4.82 13.31 -2.35
N GLY A 163 -4.02 13.41 -3.42
CA GLY A 163 -4.10 12.50 -4.58
C GLY A 163 -5.34 12.66 -5.45
N VAL A 164 -6.16 13.68 -5.23
CA VAL A 164 -7.39 13.96 -5.98
C VAL A 164 -7.14 14.87 -7.18
N GLU A 165 -8.11 14.93 -8.09
CA GLU A 165 -8.10 15.90 -9.19
C GLU A 165 -8.10 17.33 -8.64
N HIS A 166 -7.13 18.14 -9.06
CA HIS A 166 -7.03 19.53 -8.67
C HIS A 166 -6.53 20.41 -9.83
N PRO A 167 -7.16 21.58 -10.10
CA PRO A 167 -6.83 22.41 -11.27
C PRO A 167 -5.38 22.90 -11.36
N GLN A 168 -4.69 22.98 -10.24
CA GLN A 168 -3.30 23.43 -10.14
C GLN A 168 -2.27 22.29 -10.10
N VAL A 169 -2.72 21.03 -10.11
CA VAL A 169 -1.86 19.85 -10.04
C VAL A 169 -1.86 19.11 -11.36
N SER A 170 -0.69 18.89 -11.92
CA SER A 170 -0.52 18.26 -13.24
C SER A 170 -0.34 16.73 -13.19
N VAL A 171 -0.25 16.14 -11.99
CA VAL A 171 -0.11 14.71 -11.81
C VAL A 171 -1.49 14.05 -11.91
N PRO A 172 -1.65 12.95 -12.66
CA PRO A 172 -2.92 12.23 -12.74
C PRO A 172 -3.36 11.73 -11.35
N PHE A 173 -4.62 12.02 -11.01
CA PHE A 173 -5.22 11.55 -9.76
C PHE A 173 -5.47 10.04 -9.77
N TRP A 174 -5.50 9.44 -8.59
CA TRP A 174 -5.82 8.02 -8.40
C TRP A 174 -6.75 7.78 -7.21
N THR A 175 -7.21 8.83 -6.54
CA THR A 175 -8.22 8.79 -5.49
C THR A 175 -9.42 9.66 -5.86
N ASN A 176 -10.60 9.31 -5.34
CA ASN A 176 -11.79 10.15 -5.42
C ASN A 176 -11.99 11.01 -4.15
N ASN A 177 -11.29 10.67 -3.09
CA ASN A 177 -11.40 11.32 -1.78
C ASN A 177 -10.02 11.44 -1.15
N PRO A 178 -9.61 12.60 -0.63
CA PRO A 178 -8.32 12.77 0.05
C PRO A 178 -8.08 11.78 1.20
N LEU A 179 -9.14 11.27 1.84
CA LEU A 179 -9.04 10.25 2.88
C LEU A 179 -8.53 8.88 2.38
N GLN A 180 -8.51 8.66 1.07
CA GLN A 180 -7.92 7.47 0.46
C GLN A 180 -6.41 7.59 0.23
N HIS A 181 -5.85 8.77 0.43
CA HIS A 181 -4.43 9.06 0.19
C HIS A 181 -3.64 9.03 1.49
N VAL A 182 -2.75 8.06 1.63
CA VAL A 182 -1.87 7.96 2.80
C VAL A 182 -0.54 8.64 2.50
N SER A 183 -0.40 9.90 2.92
CA SER A 183 0.86 10.65 2.83
C SER A 183 1.85 10.15 3.86
N TYR A 184 3.09 9.92 3.45
CA TYR A 184 4.17 9.51 4.35
C TYR A 184 5.55 9.82 3.77
N VAL A 185 6.55 9.85 4.63
CA VAL A 185 7.97 10.04 4.25
C VAL A 185 8.89 9.03 4.90
N SER A 186 8.36 8.22 5.83
CA SER A 186 9.11 7.19 6.55
C SER A 186 8.19 6.03 6.90
N CYS A 187 8.68 4.81 6.80
CA CYS A 187 8.00 3.59 7.20
C CYS A 187 9.02 2.54 7.70
N HIS A 188 8.56 1.32 7.99
CA HIS A 188 9.40 0.22 8.46
C HIS A 188 10.15 -0.52 7.34
N ASP A 189 9.79 -0.29 6.09
CA ASP A 189 10.21 -1.09 4.92
C ASP A 189 11.47 -0.55 4.22
N ASP A 190 12.04 0.50 4.74
CA ASP A 190 13.24 1.15 4.20
C ASP A 190 13.85 2.04 5.28
N HIS A 191 14.94 2.72 4.95
CA HIS A 191 15.54 3.69 5.84
C HIS A 191 14.49 4.68 6.38
N CYS A 192 14.50 4.93 7.68
CA CYS A 192 13.73 6.03 8.20
C CYS A 192 14.23 7.35 7.59
N LEU A 193 13.40 8.39 7.61
CA LEU A 193 13.72 9.65 6.93
C LEU A 193 15.09 10.22 7.33
N ARG A 194 15.44 10.12 8.63
CA ARG A 194 16.74 10.62 9.12
C ARG A 194 17.90 9.86 8.51
N ASP A 195 17.86 8.54 8.52
CA ASP A 195 18.93 7.70 7.98
C ASP A 195 19.08 7.90 6.47
N ARG A 196 17.92 8.04 5.79
CA ARG A 196 17.89 8.34 4.36
C ARG A 196 18.56 9.68 4.02
N LEU A 197 18.32 10.73 4.80
CA LEU A 197 18.96 12.03 4.61
C LEU A 197 20.45 11.98 4.96
N GLU A 198 20.87 11.19 5.94
CA GLU A 198 22.27 11.01 6.28
C GLU A 198 23.05 10.34 5.15
N GLU A 199 22.45 9.37 4.46
CA GLU A 199 23.04 8.68 3.31
C GLU A 199 23.05 9.55 2.05
N ALA A 200 22.00 10.33 1.80
CA ALA A 200 21.75 10.99 0.53
C ALA A 200 22.24 12.45 0.46
N THR A 201 22.64 13.07 1.58
CA THR A 201 23.08 14.47 1.58
C THR A 201 24.35 14.68 2.40
N GLU A 202 25.18 15.63 1.96
CA GLU A 202 26.34 16.14 2.70
C GLU A 202 25.97 17.22 3.75
N ALA A 203 24.66 17.43 3.98
CA ALA A 203 24.15 18.44 4.91
C ALA A 203 24.61 18.17 6.35
N SER A 204 24.79 19.22 7.14
CA SER A 204 25.06 19.10 8.57
C SER A 204 23.88 18.48 9.32
N GLU A 205 24.12 17.99 10.53
CA GLU A 205 23.04 17.44 11.37
C GLU A 205 21.91 18.45 11.64
N GLN A 206 22.25 19.72 11.80
CA GLN A 206 21.25 20.78 12.00
C GLN A 206 20.41 21.02 10.77
N GLU A 207 20.98 20.99 9.56
CA GLU A 207 20.28 21.11 8.29
C GLU A 207 19.39 19.88 8.05
N ARG A 208 19.89 18.66 8.28
CA ARG A 208 19.09 17.43 8.19
C ARG A 208 17.90 17.46 9.15
N LEU A 209 18.06 17.98 10.35
CA LEU A 209 16.93 18.16 11.30
C LEU A 209 15.90 19.14 10.76
N ALA A 210 16.32 20.22 10.10
CA ALA A 210 15.40 21.15 9.45
C ALA A 210 14.67 20.49 8.27
N MET A 211 15.36 19.67 7.46
CA MET A 211 14.76 18.88 6.39
C MET A 211 13.71 17.88 6.91
N VAL A 212 14.01 17.18 8.01
CA VAL A 212 13.03 16.26 8.65
C VAL A 212 11.77 17.02 9.08
N LYS A 213 11.92 18.18 9.71
CA LYS A 213 10.76 19.01 10.12
C LYS A 213 9.94 19.47 8.92
N LEU A 214 10.59 19.90 7.84
CA LEU A 214 9.92 20.32 6.61
C LEU A 214 9.16 19.16 5.97
N ALA A 215 9.79 18.00 5.84
CA ALA A 215 9.17 16.80 5.28
C ALA A 215 7.96 16.35 6.08
N GLN A 216 8.08 16.33 7.41
CA GLN A 216 6.94 16.01 8.29
C GLN A 216 5.79 17.03 8.12
N THR A 217 6.11 18.32 8.02
CA THR A 217 5.08 19.37 7.80
C THR A 217 4.34 19.18 6.48
N ALA A 218 4.99 18.63 5.46
CA ALA A 218 4.37 18.41 4.14
C ALA A 218 3.40 17.21 4.10
N VAL A 219 3.50 16.29 5.07
CA VAL A 219 2.64 15.07 5.12
C VAL A 219 1.59 15.13 6.24
N TYR A 220 1.68 16.10 7.14
CA TYR A 220 0.67 16.40 8.16
C TYR A 220 -0.30 17.49 7.72
#